data_0d415adedb4eaa1fd8cb39e7c67efb13
#
_entry.id   0d415adedb4eaa1fd8cb39e7c67efb13
#
_cell.length_a   1.000
_cell.length_b   1.000
_cell.length_c   1.000
_cell.angle_alpha   90.00
_cell.angle_beta   90.00
_cell.angle_gamma   90.00
#
_symmetry.space_group_name_H-M   'P 1'
#
loop_
_entity.id
_entity.type
_entity.pdbx_description
1 polymer ?
#
loop_
_entity_poly.entity_id
_entity_poly.type
_entity_poly.pdbx_seq_one_letter_code
_entity_poly.pdbx_strand_id
1 'polypeptide(L)'
;DVYKRQQFFLHPNYLSRLFKEKTGKNFVEYLTEVRMEKVMELLDGTEDKIADICAMAGYDNPRYFSKVFKQYTGMTPSEYRERNGGNV
;
A
#
# COMPACT_ATOMS: atom_id res chain seq x y z
N ASP A 1 -14.58 -2.15 13.86
CA ASP A 1 -13.40 -1.55 14.42
C ASP A 1 -12.45 -1.02 13.34
N VAL A 2 -11.41 -0.34 13.78
CA VAL A 2 -10.53 0.38 12.86
C VAL A 2 -9.82 -0.57 11.89
N TYR A 3 -9.34 -1.70 12.41
CA TYR A 3 -8.63 -2.65 11.58
C TYR A 3 -9.52 -3.21 10.47
N LYS A 4 -10.72 -3.58 10.83
CA LYS A 4 -11.65 -4.12 9.85
C LYS A 4 -12.03 -3.06 8.82
N ARG A 5 -12.13 -1.81 9.24
CA ARG A 5 -12.43 -0.73 8.29
C ARG A 5 -11.31 -0.53 7.31
N GLN A 6 -10.06 -0.66 7.76
CA GLN A 6 -8.94 -0.53 6.86
C GLN A 6 -8.94 -1.65 5.82
N GLN A 7 -9.24 -2.87 6.25
CA GLN A 7 -9.34 -3.98 5.31
C GLN A 7 -10.48 -3.78 4.34
N PHE A 8 -11.62 -3.29 4.84
CA PHE A 8 -12.77 -3.00 3.99
C PHE A 8 -12.42 -1.94 2.95
N PHE A 9 -11.70 -0.93 3.37
CA PHE A 9 -11.30 0.15 2.47
C PHE A 9 -10.46 -0.37 1.31
N LEU A 10 -9.64 -1.39 1.54
CA LEU A 10 -8.80 -1.97 0.50
C LEU A 10 -9.47 -3.15 -0.20
N HIS A 11 -10.71 -3.46 0.17
CA HIS A 11 -11.43 -4.57 -0.42
C HIS A 11 -11.77 -4.28 -1.89
N PRO A 12 -11.62 -5.27 -2.78
CA PRO A 12 -11.89 -5.04 -4.22
C PRO A 12 -13.26 -4.47 -4.54
N ASN A 13 -14.30 -4.90 -3.82
CA ASN A 13 -15.65 -4.41 -4.09
C ASN A 13 -15.77 -2.92 -3.81
N TYR A 14 -15.18 -2.48 -2.71
CA TYR A 14 -15.19 -1.06 -2.38
C TYR A 14 -14.42 -0.26 -3.41
N LEU A 15 -13.25 -0.77 -3.78
CA LEU A 15 -12.39 -0.09 -4.75
C LEU A 15 -13.00 -0.09 -6.14
N SER A 16 -13.77 -1.12 -6.49
CA SER A 16 -14.46 -1.14 -7.77
C SER A 16 -15.47 -0.01 -7.87
N ARG A 17 -16.16 0.28 -6.77
CA ARG A 17 -17.11 1.40 -6.77
C ARG A 17 -16.40 2.72 -6.93
N LEU A 18 -15.30 2.89 -6.21
CA LEU A 18 -14.51 4.11 -6.36
C LEU A 18 -14.00 4.26 -7.78
N PHE A 19 -13.59 3.16 -8.37
CA PHE A 19 -13.09 3.18 -9.73
C PHE A 19 -14.17 3.65 -10.71
N LYS A 20 -15.39 3.17 -10.51
CA LYS A 20 -16.49 3.60 -11.38
C LYS A 20 -16.73 5.09 -11.29
N GLU A 21 -16.57 5.65 -10.11
CA GLU A 21 -16.76 7.08 -9.91
C GLU A 21 -15.63 7.91 -10.48
N LYS A 22 -14.46 7.30 -10.60
CA LYS A 22 -13.26 7.99 -11.06
C LYS A 22 -12.76 7.36 -12.34
N THR A 23 -13.64 7.19 -13.29
CA THR A 23 -13.32 6.49 -14.52
C THR A 23 -12.15 7.10 -15.26
N GLY A 24 -11.56 6.29 -16.11
CA GLY A 24 -10.44 6.71 -16.91
C GLY A 24 -9.16 6.01 -16.60
N LYS A 25 -9.11 5.25 -15.49
CA LYS A 25 -7.92 4.51 -15.12
C LYS A 25 -8.16 3.02 -15.17
N ASN A 26 -7.09 2.28 -15.45
CA ASN A 26 -7.12 0.83 -15.34
C ASN A 26 -7.35 0.48 -13.87
N PHE A 27 -8.28 -0.46 -13.62
CA PHE A 27 -8.61 -0.82 -12.25
C PHE A 27 -7.41 -1.33 -11.46
N VAL A 28 -6.60 -2.18 -12.09
CA VAL A 28 -5.43 -2.76 -11.42
C VAL A 28 -4.43 -1.66 -11.05
N GLU A 29 -4.21 -0.73 -11.97
CA GLU A 29 -3.31 0.38 -11.71
C GLU A 29 -3.83 1.26 -10.59
N TYR A 30 -5.14 1.52 -10.61
CA TYR A 30 -5.75 2.33 -9.56
C TYR A 30 -5.63 1.65 -8.21
N LEU A 31 -5.89 0.35 -8.17
CA LEU A 31 -5.77 -0.43 -6.94
C LEU A 31 -4.35 -0.37 -6.39
N THR A 32 -3.37 -0.51 -7.29
CA THR A 32 -1.97 -0.46 -6.88
C THR A 32 -1.62 0.91 -6.31
N GLU A 33 -2.08 1.98 -6.95
CA GLU A 33 -1.85 3.33 -6.43
C GLU A 33 -2.37 3.48 -5.02
N VAL A 34 -3.61 3.06 -4.79
CA VAL A 34 -4.22 3.20 -3.49
C VAL A 34 -3.44 2.42 -2.43
N ARG A 35 -3.08 1.20 -2.78
CA ARG A 35 -2.33 0.35 -1.85
C ARG A 35 -0.95 0.92 -1.54
N MET A 36 -0.25 1.40 -2.56
CA MET A 36 1.09 1.92 -2.38
C MET A 36 1.08 3.22 -1.59
N GLU A 37 0.09 4.06 -1.80
CA GLU A 37 -0.03 5.29 -1.03
C GLU A 37 -0.24 4.98 0.44
N LYS A 38 -1.07 3.98 0.72
CA LYS A 38 -1.30 3.57 2.10
C LYS A 38 -0.04 2.99 2.72
N VAL A 39 0.70 2.21 1.94
CA VAL A 39 1.96 1.64 2.42
C VAL A 39 2.95 2.74 2.78
N MET A 40 3.11 3.73 1.90
CA MET A 40 4.02 4.84 2.17
C MET A 40 3.62 5.59 3.43
N GLU A 41 2.33 5.80 3.60
CA GLU A 41 1.79 6.46 4.78
C GLU A 41 2.15 5.70 6.06
N LEU A 42 1.99 4.37 6.01
CA LEU A 42 2.30 3.53 7.16
C LEU A 42 3.80 3.44 7.42
N LEU A 43 4.60 3.40 6.37
CA LEU A 43 6.06 3.36 6.53
C LEU A 43 6.57 4.64 7.18
N ASP A 44 5.97 5.77 6.81
CA ASP A 44 6.38 7.07 7.35
C ASP A 44 5.82 7.35 8.72
N GLY A 45 4.59 6.93 8.97
CA GLY A 45 3.85 7.37 10.14
C GLY A 45 3.79 6.37 11.29
N THR A 46 4.29 5.16 11.11
CA THR A 46 4.23 4.14 12.16
C THR A 46 5.56 3.41 12.26
N GLU A 47 5.68 2.62 13.31
CA GLU A 47 6.83 1.71 13.48
C GLU A 47 6.42 0.26 13.22
N ASP A 48 5.29 0.07 12.56
CA ASP A 48 4.82 -1.26 12.23
C ASP A 48 5.84 -2.00 11.37
N LYS A 49 5.90 -3.30 11.58
CA LYS A 49 6.81 -4.13 10.78
C LYS A 49 6.38 -4.12 9.33
N ILE A 50 7.35 -4.18 8.44
CA ILE A 50 7.07 -4.20 7.02
C ILE A 50 6.17 -5.37 6.64
N ALA A 51 6.37 -6.53 7.29
CA ALA A 51 5.50 -7.68 7.03
C ALA A 51 4.04 -7.38 7.40
N ASP A 52 3.83 -6.65 8.48
CA ASP A 52 2.48 -6.29 8.91
C ASP A 52 1.87 -5.28 7.94
N ILE A 53 2.66 -4.33 7.47
CA ILE A 53 2.19 -3.35 6.50
C ILE A 53 1.82 -4.04 5.19
N CYS A 54 2.63 -5.00 4.79
CA CYS A 54 2.35 -5.81 3.60
C CYS A 54 0.96 -6.45 3.70
N ALA A 55 0.68 -7.10 4.84
CA ALA A 55 -0.60 -7.75 5.05
C ALA A 55 -1.74 -6.74 5.10
N MET A 56 -1.53 -5.61 5.75
CA MET A 56 -2.57 -4.57 5.85
C MET A 56 -2.90 -4.00 4.48
N ALA A 57 -1.94 -3.97 3.58
CA ALA A 57 -2.17 -3.46 2.23
C ALA A 57 -2.81 -4.51 1.32
N GLY A 58 -3.03 -5.72 1.82
CA GLY A 58 -3.72 -6.75 1.06
C GLY A 58 -2.80 -7.67 0.27
N TYR A 59 -1.51 -7.70 0.59
CA TYR A 59 -0.57 -8.58 -0.10
C TYR A 59 -0.24 -9.77 0.76
N ASP A 60 -0.30 -10.97 0.17
CA ASP A 60 0.01 -12.20 0.87
C ASP A 60 1.48 -12.55 0.78
N ASN A 61 2.12 -12.14 -0.29
CA ASN A 61 3.49 -12.52 -0.59
C ASN A 61 4.42 -11.32 -0.42
N PRO A 62 5.29 -11.36 0.60
CA PRO A 62 6.20 -10.22 0.85
C PRO A 62 7.16 -9.93 -0.31
N ARG A 63 7.58 -10.96 -1.03
CA ARG A 63 8.48 -10.75 -2.17
C ARG A 63 7.78 -9.99 -3.28
N TYR A 64 6.56 -10.41 -3.59
CA TYR A 64 5.79 -9.72 -4.60
C TYR A 64 5.49 -8.29 -4.18
N PHE A 65 5.13 -8.12 -2.91
CA PHE A 65 4.89 -6.80 -2.34
C PHE A 65 6.10 -5.88 -2.52
N SER A 66 7.28 -6.38 -2.16
CA SER A 66 8.51 -5.59 -2.30
C SER A 66 8.79 -5.24 -3.75
N LYS A 67 8.54 -6.17 -4.65
CA LYS A 67 8.75 -5.92 -6.07
C LYS A 67 7.82 -4.83 -6.58
N VAL A 68 6.55 -4.91 -6.22
CA VAL A 68 5.58 -3.90 -6.64
C VAL A 68 5.94 -2.54 -6.06
N PHE A 69 6.31 -2.51 -4.78
CA PHE A 69 6.67 -1.26 -4.13
C PHE A 69 7.89 -0.64 -4.80
N LYS A 70 8.89 -1.46 -5.12
CA LYS A 70 10.08 -0.96 -5.77
C LYS A 70 9.79 -0.44 -7.17
N GLN A 71 8.89 -1.12 -7.90
CA GLN A 71 8.48 -0.64 -9.21
C GLN A 71 7.77 0.70 -9.13
N TYR A 72 7.02 0.89 -8.05
CA TYR A 72 6.23 2.09 -7.88
C TYR A 72 7.06 3.28 -7.38
N THR A 73 7.99 3.03 -6.47
CA THR A 73 8.74 4.11 -5.80
C THR A 73 10.21 4.18 -6.18
N GLY A 74 10.75 3.11 -6.74
CA GLY A 74 12.18 3.02 -7.02
C GLY A 74 12.99 2.45 -5.88
N MET A 75 12.36 2.15 -4.75
CA MET A 75 13.05 1.63 -3.57
C MET A 75 12.28 0.48 -2.96
N THR A 76 12.98 -0.40 -2.23
CA THR A 76 12.29 -1.41 -1.44
C THR A 76 11.64 -0.73 -0.24
N PRO A 77 10.65 -1.37 0.40
CA PRO A 77 10.05 -0.80 1.60
C PRO A 77 11.05 -0.50 2.70
N SER A 78 12.04 -1.38 2.88
CA SER A 78 13.08 -1.16 3.89
C SER A 78 13.91 0.08 3.55
N GLU A 79 14.31 0.20 2.30
CA GLU A 79 15.09 1.34 1.86
C GLU A 79 14.30 2.63 2.03
N TYR A 80 13.03 2.59 1.70
CA TYR A 80 12.18 3.75 1.80
C TYR A 80 12.07 4.23 3.26
N ARG A 81 11.81 3.29 4.17
CA ARG A 81 11.68 3.62 5.59
C ARG A 81 13.00 4.11 6.16
N GLU A 82 14.08 3.45 5.80
CA GLU A 82 15.40 3.81 6.30
C GLU A 82 15.80 5.20 5.87
N ARG A 83 15.53 5.53 4.61
CA ARG A 83 15.85 6.83 4.06
C ARG A 83 15.10 7.93 4.81
N ASN A 84 13.80 7.73 5.02
CA ASN A 84 12.99 8.73 5.71
C ASN A 84 13.35 8.83 7.18
N GLY A 85 13.59 7.68 7.83
CA GLY A 85 14.00 7.66 9.22
C GLY A 85 15.36 8.26 9.44
N GLY A 86 16.26 8.07 8.48
CA GLY A 86 17.61 8.58 8.57
C GLY A 86 17.71 10.08 8.48
N ASN A 87 16.66 10.73 8.05
CA ASN A 87 16.64 12.18 7.91
C ASN A 87 16.15 12.91 9.16
N VAL A 88 15.82 12.16 10.17
CA VAL A 88 15.30 12.75 11.40
C VAL A 88 16.41 13.21 12.36
#